data_e85197bb016e3e8f04436f1dc2f0bb92
#
_entry.id   e85197bb016e3e8f04436f1dc2f0bb92
#
_cell.length_a   1.000
_cell.length_b   1.000
_cell.length_c   1.000
_cell.angle_alpha   90.00
_cell.angle_beta   90.00
_cell.angle_gamma   90.00
#
_symmetry.space_group_name_H-M   'P 1'
#
loop_
_entity.id
_entity.type
_entity.pdbx_description
1 polymer ?
#
loop_
_entity_poly.entity_id
_entity_poly.type
_entity_poly.pdbx_seq_one_letter_code
_entity_poly.pdbx_strand_id
1 'polypeptide(L)' 'MTWLVTGGAGYIGAHVVRALTAAGLAPIVLDDLSSGHAAFVPEGVPFVRGSILQRDLVEQTLRQYEVTGVIHVAGYK' A
#
# COMPACT_ATOMS: atom_id res chain seq x y z
N MET A 1 5.79 12.49 -5.33
CA MET A 1 5.45 11.28 -6.09
C MET A 1 4.67 10.34 -5.19
N THR A 2 3.63 9.77 -5.73
CA THR A 2 2.75 8.87 -4.97
C THR A 2 2.98 7.42 -5.40
N TRP A 3 3.22 6.56 -4.44
CA TRP A 3 3.51 5.16 -4.70
C TRP A 3 2.49 4.28 -4.01
N LEU A 4 1.95 3.33 -4.74
CA LEU A 4 1.05 2.33 -4.18
C LEU A 4 1.87 1.14 -3.69
N VAL A 5 1.68 0.77 -2.43
CA VAL A 5 2.34 -0.40 -1.84
C VAL A 5 1.26 -1.45 -1.58
N THR A 6 1.26 -2.50 -2.37
CA THR A 6 0.34 -3.61 -2.14
C THR A 6 0.95 -4.54 -1.10
N GLY A 7 0.16 -4.93 -0.10
CA GLY A 7 0.67 -5.70 1.03
C GLY A 7 1.40 -4.85 2.05
N GLY A 8 1.18 -3.53 2.04
CA GLY A 8 1.88 -2.59 2.93
C GLY A 8 1.54 -2.72 4.41
N ALA A 9 0.50 -3.49 4.76
CA ALA A 9 0.16 -3.76 6.16
C ALA A 9 0.87 -4.99 6.72
N GLY A 10 1.65 -5.71 5.92
CA GLY A 10 2.50 -6.81 6.38
C GLY A 10 3.81 -6.28 6.95
N TYR A 11 4.61 -7.19 7.52
CA TYR A 11 5.88 -6.81 8.16
C TYR A 11 6.85 -6.14 7.17
N ILE A 12 7.09 -6.78 6.04
CA ILE A 12 8.03 -6.26 5.03
C ILE A 12 7.45 -4.99 4.39
N GLY A 13 6.14 -5.00 4.10
CA GLY A 13 5.47 -3.85 3.52
C GLY A 13 5.54 -2.62 4.40
N ALA A 14 5.44 -2.80 5.71
CA ALA A 14 5.55 -1.70 6.66
C ALA A 14 6.94 -1.04 6.60
N HIS A 15 8.00 -1.83 6.43
CA HIS A 15 9.34 -1.29 6.25
C HIS A 15 9.48 -0.52 4.94
N VAL A 16 8.89 -1.02 3.87
CA VAL A 16 8.87 -0.33 2.56
C VAL A 16 8.15 1.01 2.67
N VAL A 17 7.00 1.04 3.33
CA VAL A 17 6.22 2.27 3.53
C VAL A 17 7.04 3.31 4.29
N ARG A 18 7.72 2.90 5.35
CA ARG A 18 8.58 3.80 6.13
C ARG A 18 9.75 4.33 5.30
N ALA A 19 10.36 3.48 4.50
CA ALA A 19 11.46 3.88 3.63
C ALA A 19 11.01 4.91 2.59
N LEU A 20 9.83 4.72 1.99
CA LEU A 20 9.27 5.67 1.04
C LEU A 20 9.01 7.02 1.71
N THR A 21 8.42 7.00 2.90
CA THR A 21 8.14 8.22 3.66
C THR A 21 9.45 8.97 3.97
N ALA A 22 10.47 8.25 4.41
CA ALA A 22 11.76 8.84 4.72
C ALA A 22 12.44 9.45 3.48
N ALA A 23 12.16 8.89 2.30
CA ALA A 23 12.69 9.41 1.03
C ALA A 23 11.89 10.59 0.48
N GLY A 24 10.86 11.05 1.17
CA GLY A 24 10.02 12.16 0.71
C GLY A 24 8.94 11.75 -0.30
N LEU A 25 8.71 10.46 -0.44
CA LEU A 25 7.66 9.94 -1.31
C LEU A 25 6.37 9.72 -0.51
N ALA A 26 5.23 9.74 -1.20
CA ALA A 26 3.93 9.57 -0.56
C ALA A 26 3.42 8.14 -0.79
N PRO A 27 3.49 7.26 0.21
CA PRO A 27 2.98 5.90 0.06
C PRO A 27 1.48 5.84 0.30
N ILE A 28 0.81 4.98 -0.46
CA ILE A 28 -0.58 4.58 -0.26
C ILE A 28 -0.54 3.07 -0.05
N VAL A 29 -1.20 2.57 0.98
CA VAL A 29 -1.22 1.13 1.27
C VAL A 29 -2.51 0.51 0.78
N LEU A 30 -2.40 -0.57 0.02
CA LEU A 30 -3.53 -1.42 -0.33
C LEU A 30 -3.25 -2.82 0.22
N ASP A 31 -4.12 -3.33 1.08
CA ASP A 31 -3.93 -4.62 1.72
C ASP A 31 -5.29 -5.21 2.12
N ASP A 32 -5.44 -6.51 1.97
CA ASP A 32 -6.65 -7.21 2.40
C ASP A 32 -6.58 -7.69 3.85
N LEU A 33 -5.45 -7.45 4.51
CA LEU A 33 -5.16 -7.83 5.89
C LEU A 33 -5.14 -9.34 6.13
N SER A 34 -4.94 -10.13 5.09
CA SER A 34 -4.88 -11.60 5.22
C SER A 34 -3.70 -12.07 6.06
N SER A 35 -2.59 -11.34 6.02
CA SER A 35 -1.37 -11.69 6.76
C SER A 35 -0.73 -10.50 7.47
N GLY A 36 -1.44 -9.36 7.52
CA GLY A 36 -0.94 -8.15 8.16
C GLY A 36 -1.97 -7.54 9.07
N HIS A 37 -1.62 -6.39 9.66
CA HIS A 37 -2.50 -5.66 10.56
C HIS A 37 -2.50 -4.18 10.20
N ALA A 38 -3.68 -3.56 10.26
CA ALA A 38 -3.81 -2.13 10.03
C ALA A 38 -2.91 -1.31 10.97
N ALA A 39 -2.62 -1.84 12.16
CA ALA A 39 -1.73 -1.20 13.12
C ALA A 39 -0.29 -1.04 12.62
N PHE A 40 0.13 -1.82 11.63
CA PHE A 40 1.45 -1.70 11.03
C PHE A 40 1.55 -0.55 10.03
N VAL A 41 0.41 0.00 9.60
CA VAL A 41 0.40 1.15 8.69
C VAL A 41 0.67 2.41 9.49
N PRO A 42 1.71 3.19 9.15
CA PRO A 42 2.01 4.42 9.90
C PRO A 42 0.85 5.40 9.85
N GLU A 43 0.69 6.14 10.93
CA GLU A 43 -0.32 7.20 11.00
C GLU A 43 -0.10 8.22 9.89
N GLY A 44 -1.17 8.67 9.26
CA GLY A 44 -1.10 9.63 8.17
C GLY A 44 -0.93 9.02 6.80
N VAL A 45 -0.68 7.70 6.71
CA VAL A 45 -0.58 7.00 5.43
C VAL A 45 -1.97 6.53 5.03
N PRO A 46 -2.49 6.93 3.84
CA PRO A 46 -3.77 6.45 3.37
C PRO A 46 -3.78 4.92 3.24
N PHE A 47 -4.83 4.31 3.72
CA PHE A 47 -4.97 2.86 3.69
C PHE A 47 -6.25 2.49 2.96
N VAL A 48 -6.12 1.67 1.93
CA VAL A 48 -7.24 1.11 1.18
C VAL A 48 -7.31 -0.38 1.50
N ARG A 49 -8.40 -0.79 2.14
CA ARG A 49 -8.61 -2.20 2.47
C ARG A 49 -9.22 -2.92 1.28
N GLY A 50 -8.50 -3.89 0.75
CA GLY A 50 -8.99 -4.68 -0.36
C GLY A 50 -7.89 -5.56 -0.92
N SER A 51 -8.28 -6.39 -1.89
CA SER A 51 -7.37 -7.31 -2.55
C SER A 51 -6.90 -6.75 -3.89
N ILE A 52 -5.67 -7.07 -4.29
CA ILE A 52 -5.18 -6.78 -5.63
C ILE A 52 -6.02 -7.47 -6.72
N LEU A 53 -6.82 -8.47 -6.34
CA LEU A 53 -7.74 -9.14 -7.25
C LEU A 53 -9.00 -8.32 -7.52
N GLN A 54 -9.24 -7.27 -6.74
CA GLN A 54 -10.36 -6.35 -6.94
C GLN A 54 -9.95 -5.28 -7.94
N ARG A 55 -10.04 -5.60 -9.21
CA ARG A 55 -9.57 -4.76 -10.31
C ARG A 55 -10.10 -3.32 -10.24
N ASP A 56 -11.41 -3.18 -10.03
CA ASP A 56 -12.03 -1.85 -10.00
C ASP A 56 -11.51 -1.02 -8.84
N LEU A 57 -11.29 -1.64 -7.68
CA LEU A 57 -10.73 -0.97 -6.52
C LEU A 57 -9.31 -0.50 -6.79
N VAL A 58 -8.49 -1.34 -7.41
CA VAL A 58 -7.11 -0.98 -7.76
C VAL A 58 -7.10 0.19 -8.73
N GLU A 59 -7.88 0.12 -9.80
CA GLU A 59 -7.97 1.21 -10.77
C GLU A 59 -8.43 2.51 -10.13
N GLN A 60 -9.45 2.46 -9.29
CA GLN A 60 -9.96 3.63 -8.59
C GLN A 60 -8.89 4.24 -7.69
N THR A 61 -8.14 3.40 -6.97
CA THR A 61 -7.06 3.86 -6.11
C THR A 61 -5.95 4.54 -6.91
N LEU A 62 -5.56 3.96 -8.04
CA LEU A 62 -4.53 4.54 -8.90
C LEU A 62 -4.93 5.93 -9.41
N ARG A 63 -6.20 6.09 -9.75
CA ARG A 63 -6.72 7.38 -10.24
C ARG A 63 -6.89 8.39 -9.12
N GLN A 64 -7.48 7.96 -8.00
CA GLN A 64 -7.80 8.84 -6.88
C GLN A 64 -6.56 9.52 -6.30
N TYR A 65 -5.47 8.78 -6.19
CA TYR A 65 -4.23 9.27 -5.57
C TYR A 65 -3.17 9.66 -6.59
N GLU A 66 -3.49 9.61 -7.88
CA GLU A 66 -2.54 9.93 -8.97
C GLU A 66 -1.23 9.16 -8.80
N VAL A 67 -1.35 7.85 -8.63
CA VAL A 67 -0.21 6.98 -8.35
C VAL A 67 0.75 6.95 -9.53
N THR A 68 2.04 7.16 -9.26
CA THR A 68 3.09 7.18 -10.28
C THR A 68 3.91 5.88 -10.33
N GLY A 69 3.81 5.05 -9.28
CA GLY A 69 4.52 3.79 -9.25
C GLY A 69 3.87 2.82 -8.27
N VAL A 70 4.16 1.55 -8.43
CA VAL A 70 3.60 0.48 -7.60
C VAL A 70 4.74 -0.41 -7.11
N ILE A 71 4.75 -0.68 -5.79
CA ILE A 71 5.62 -1.68 -5.19
C ILE A 71 4.71 -2.81 -4.71
N HIS A 72 4.88 -3.99 -5.31
CA HIS A 72 4.06 -5.15 -5.01
C HIS A 72 4.77 -6.02 -3.98
N VAL A 73 4.33 -5.94 -2.74
CA VAL A 73 4.86 -6.76 -1.63
C VAL A 73 3.92 -7.92 -1.33
N ALA A 74 2.64 -7.78 -1.68
CA ALA A 74 1.63 -8.80 -1.43
C ALA A 74 1.95 -10.04 -2.25
N GLY A 75 2.39 -11.10 -1.59
CA GLY A 75 2.61 -12.38 -2.22
C GLY A 75 1.76 -13.44 -1.52
N TYR A 76 1.04 -14.21 -2.29
CA TYR A 76 0.34 -15.39 -1.77
C TYR A 76 1.25 -16.59 -1.91
N LYS A 77 1.48 -17.24 -0.82
CA LYS A 77 2.30 -18.43 -0.78
C LYS A 77 1.46 -19.69 -0.80
#